data_cdb038599c697c5ff8696890bf390e3e
#
_entry.id   cdb038599c697c5ff8696890bf390e3e
#
_cell.length_a   1.000
_cell.length_b   1.000
_cell.length_c   1.000
_cell.angle_alpha   90.00
_cell.angle_beta   90.00
_cell.angle_gamma   90.00
#
_symmetry.space_group_name_H-M   'P 1'
#
loop_
_entity.id
_entity.type
_entity.pdbx_description
1 polymer ?
#
loop_
_entity_poly.entity_id
_entity_poly.type
_entity_poly.pdbx_seq_one_letter_code
_entity_poly.pdbx_strand_id
1 'polypeptide(L)'
;MKNIVLDTNCIMASISKKSDDYAIWRDFQLRKYNLCVTTEILEEYEEIIARILTPEIARTVILYILNRPNVLRVNTYYKFSLITADYDDNKFVDCAIAANASYIVTNDSHFNELDKIGFPKVCHISIEDFRQFVLPMC
;
A
#
# COMPACT_ATOMS: atom_id res chain seq x y z
N MET A 1 9.49 -12.13 6.76
CA MET A 1 9.35 -10.83 6.09
C MET A 1 7.90 -10.37 6.19
N LYS A 2 7.67 -9.09 6.52
CA LYS A 2 6.30 -8.60 6.72
C LYS A 2 5.61 -8.33 5.40
N ASN A 3 4.30 -8.59 5.37
CA ASN A 3 3.44 -8.25 4.24
C ASN A 3 2.85 -6.86 4.48
N ILE A 4 3.04 -5.98 3.53
CA ILE A 4 2.68 -4.56 3.65
C ILE A 4 1.82 -4.15 2.47
N VAL A 5 0.79 -3.36 2.74
CA VAL A 5 -0.01 -2.70 1.71
C VAL A 5 0.34 -1.21 1.75
N LEU A 6 0.69 -0.65 0.59
CA LEU A 6 0.96 0.79 0.47
C LEU A 6 -0.21 1.45 -0.24
N ASP A 7 -0.77 2.52 0.34
CA ASP A 7 -1.79 3.26 -0.39
C ASP A 7 -1.15 4.03 -1.56
N THR A 8 -1.96 4.53 -2.46
CA THR A 8 -1.48 5.14 -3.69
C THR A 8 -0.62 6.38 -3.42
N ASN A 9 -1.01 7.21 -2.44
CA ASN A 9 -0.22 8.39 -2.11
C ASN A 9 1.14 8.05 -1.54
N CYS A 10 1.24 6.93 -0.82
CA CYS A 10 2.51 6.45 -0.29
C CYS A 10 3.46 6.04 -1.42
N ILE A 11 2.97 5.30 -2.42
CA ILE A 11 3.77 4.96 -3.60
C ILE A 11 4.22 6.23 -4.31
N MET A 12 3.30 7.16 -4.54
CA MET A 12 3.62 8.42 -5.22
C MET A 12 4.72 9.19 -4.50
N ALA A 13 4.64 9.25 -3.16
CA ALA A 13 5.62 10.00 -2.37
C ALA A 13 6.99 9.32 -2.36
N SER A 14 7.05 8.01 -2.56
CA SER A 14 8.27 7.22 -2.32
C SER A 14 9.11 6.94 -3.55
N ILE A 15 8.57 7.04 -4.77
CA ILE A 15 9.28 6.63 -5.97
C ILE A 15 10.36 7.62 -6.44
N SER A 16 10.35 8.85 -5.98
CA SER A 16 11.36 9.84 -6.34
C SER A 16 12.55 9.79 -5.40
N LYS A 17 13.76 9.72 -5.94
CA LYS A 17 14.99 9.74 -5.15
C LYS A 17 15.17 11.01 -4.34
N LYS A 18 14.50 12.10 -4.72
CA LYS A 18 14.57 13.39 -4.04
C LYS A 18 13.57 13.48 -2.89
N SER A 19 12.68 12.51 -2.76
CA SER A 19 11.66 12.52 -1.72
C SER A 19 12.25 12.07 -0.37
N ASP A 20 11.77 12.68 0.70
CA ASP A 20 12.10 12.23 2.06
C ASP A 20 11.62 10.81 2.34
N ASP A 21 10.61 10.36 1.59
CA ASP A 21 10.00 9.05 1.75
C ASP A 21 10.61 7.99 0.82
N TYR A 22 11.67 8.33 0.09
CA TYR A 22 12.31 7.39 -0.85
C TYR A 22 12.74 6.08 -0.19
N ALA A 23 13.04 6.10 1.11
CA ALA A 23 13.46 4.91 1.83
C ALA A 23 12.42 3.78 1.73
N ILE A 24 11.13 4.10 1.60
CA ILE A 24 10.07 3.11 1.46
C ILE A 24 10.23 2.35 0.14
N TRP A 25 10.46 3.06 -0.96
CA TRP A 25 10.68 2.46 -2.28
C TRP A 25 12.01 1.71 -2.33
N ARG A 26 13.07 2.31 -1.79
CA ARG A 26 14.38 1.68 -1.71
C ARG A 26 14.31 0.35 -0.95
N ASP A 27 13.61 0.31 0.17
CA ASP A 27 13.50 -0.90 0.99
C ASP A 27 12.68 -1.98 0.29
N PHE A 28 11.69 -1.58 -0.51
CA PHE A 28 11.00 -2.52 -1.38
C PHE A 28 11.98 -3.13 -2.40
N GLN A 29 12.80 -2.29 -3.04
CA GLN A 29 13.80 -2.76 -3.99
C GLN A 29 14.84 -3.69 -3.33
N LEU A 30 15.16 -3.44 -2.08
CA LEU A 30 16.10 -4.26 -1.30
C LEU A 30 15.43 -5.48 -0.65
N ARG A 31 14.17 -5.73 -0.94
CA ARG A 31 13.40 -6.87 -0.45
C ARG A 31 13.30 -6.90 1.08
N LYS A 32 13.14 -5.75 1.71
CA LYS A 32 13.00 -5.70 3.17
C LYS A 32 11.59 -5.98 3.64
N TYR A 33 10.62 -5.97 2.74
CA TYR A 33 9.25 -6.35 3.01
C TYR A 33 8.59 -6.85 1.72
N ASN A 34 7.45 -7.52 1.85
CA ASN A 34 6.64 -7.93 0.71
C ASN A 34 5.58 -6.87 0.45
N LEU A 35 5.46 -6.44 -0.79
CA LEU A 35 4.38 -5.53 -1.21
C LEU A 35 3.19 -6.37 -1.66
N CYS A 36 2.04 -6.15 -1.03
CA CYS A 36 0.80 -6.86 -1.36
C CYS A 36 -0.06 -5.97 -2.25
N VAL A 37 -0.53 -6.52 -3.35
CA VAL A 37 -1.31 -5.79 -4.34
C VAL A 37 -2.44 -6.66 -4.88
N THR A 38 -3.46 -5.97 -5.40
CA THR A 38 -4.50 -6.56 -6.23
C THR A 38 -4.45 -5.91 -7.60
N THR A 39 -5.18 -6.46 -8.56
CA THR A 39 -5.32 -5.81 -9.87
C THR A 39 -5.88 -4.39 -9.74
N GLU A 40 -6.89 -4.20 -8.89
CA GLU A 40 -7.47 -2.88 -8.68
C GLU A 40 -6.46 -1.87 -8.13
N ILE A 41 -5.62 -2.30 -7.19
CA ILE A 41 -4.59 -1.45 -6.61
C ILE A 41 -3.55 -1.08 -7.67
N LEU A 42 -3.11 -2.04 -8.46
CA LEU A 42 -2.13 -1.78 -9.52
C LEU A 42 -2.68 -0.81 -10.57
N GLU A 43 -3.96 -0.96 -10.93
CA GLU A 43 -4.62 -0.04 -11.86
C GLU A 43 -4.66 1.38 -11.30
N GLU A 44 -4.96 1.54 -10.01
CA GLU A 44 -4.96 2.86 -9.39
C GLU A 44 -3.56 3.45 -9.32
N TYR A 45 -2.54 2.66 -8.97
CA TYR A 45 -1.16 3.12 -8.99
C TYR A 45 -0.81 3.67 -10.38
N GLU A 46 -1.11 2.91 -11.42
CA GLU A 46 -0.78 3.31 -12.79
C GLU A 46 -1.53 4.59 -13.18
N GLU A 47 -2.82 4.65 -12.89
CA GLU A 47 -3.64 5.81 -13.23
C GLU A 47 -3.12 7.09 -12.58
N ILE A 48 -2.84 7.04 -11.28
CA ILE A 48 -2.42 8.22 -10.53
C ILE A 48 -1.00 8.64 -10.90
N ILE A 49 -0.09 7.70 -11.05
CA ILE A 49 1.28 8.00 -11.46
C ILE A 49 1.29 8.61 -12.88
N ALA A 50 0.50 8.05 -13.80
CA ALA A 50 0.41 8.57 -15.15
C ALA A 50 -0.14 9.98 -15.18
N ARG A 51 -1.12 10.27 -14.34
CA ARG A 51 -1.75 11.60 -14.30
C ARG A 51 -0.84 12.65 -13.68
N ILE A 52 -0.14 12.33 -12.61
CA ILE A 52 0.69 13.29 -11.86
C ILE A 52 2.09 13.41 -12.46
N LEU A 53 2.66 12.32 -12.93
CA LEU A 53 3.99 12.29 -13.57
C LEU A 53 3.83 12.10 -15.07
N THR A 54 4.08 10.88 -15.57
CA THR A 54 3.89 10.56 -16.99
C THR A 54 3.40 9.13 -17.15
N PRO A 55 2.72 8.81 -18.28
CA PRO A 55 2.36 7.42 -18.58
C PRO A 55 3.56 6.48 -18.68
N GLU A 56 4.70 6.98 -19.16
CA GLU A 56 5.93 6.18 -19.28
C GLU A 56 6.48 5.79 -17.93
N ILE A 57 6.51 6.74 -16.98
CA ILE A 57 6.95 6.47 -15.61
C ILE A 57 5.99 5.48 -14.95
N ALA A 58 4.68 5.67 -15.13
CA ALA A 58 3.69 4.75 -14.59
C ALA A 58 3.92 3.32 -15.06
N ARG A 59 4.12 3.14 -16.37
CA ARG A 59 4.37 1.82 -16.95
C ARG A 59 5.64 1.21 -16.38
N THR A 60 6.70 1.99 -16.26
CA THR A 60 7.97 1.52 -15.73
C THR A 60 7.82 1.04 -14.29
N VAL A 61 7.12 1.81 -13.45
CA VAL A 61 6.89 1.45 -12.05
C VAL A 61 6.09 0.16 -11.96
N ILE A 62 4.99 0.05 -12.71
CA ILE A 62 4.12 -1.14 -12.65
C ILE A 62 4.87 -2.38 -13.14
N LEU A 63 5.61 -2.29 -14.24
CA LEU A 63 6.40 -3.42 -14.73
C LEU A 63 7.48 -3.83 -13.73
N TYR A 64 8.09 -2.86 -13.07
CA TYR A 64 9.07 -3.15 -12.03
C TYR A 64 8.42 -3.94 -10.88
N ILE A 65 7.28 -3.47 -10.39
CA ILE A 65 6.55 -4.16 -9.32
C ILE A 65 6.21 -5.59 -9.74
N LEU A 66 5.65 -5.77 -10.93
CA LEU A 66 5.21 -7.08 -11.41
C LEU A 66 6.35 -8.09 -11.55
N ASN A 67 7.59 -7.62 -11.70
CA ASN A 67 8.75 -8.48 -11.88
C ASN A 67 9.58 -8.68 -10.60
N ARG A 68 9.14 -8.13 -9.45
CA ARG A 68 9.87 -8.33 -8.21
C ARG A 68 9.41 -9.60 -7.49
N PRO A 69 10.35 -10.35 -6.90
CA PRO A 69 9.99 -11.58 -6.18
C PRO A 69 9.25 -11.35 -4.86
N ASN A 70 9.38 -10.15 -4.29
CA ASN A 70 8.73 -9.78 -3.03
C ASN A 70 7.42 -9.03 -3.25
N VAL A 71 6.67 -9.40 -4.26
CA VAL A 71 5.33 -8.89 -4.52
C VAL A 71 4.34 -10.04 -4.38
N LEU A 72 3.33 -9.86 -3.54
CA LEU A 72 2.24 -10.80 -3.37
C LEU A 72 1.01 -10.25 -4.09
N ARG A 73 0.65 -10.89 -5.19
CA ARG A 73 -0.60 -10.56 -5.90
C ARG A 73 -1.70 -11.44 -5.33
N VAL A 74 -2.70 -10.80 -4.73
CA VAL A 74 -3.82 -11.51 -4.15
C VAL A 74 -5.12 -11.16 -4.85
N ASN A 75 -6.09 -12.03 -4.75
CA ASN A 75 -7.44 -11.79 -5.22
C ASN A 75 -8.34 -11.56 -4.01
N THR A 76 -9.24 -10.58 -4.13
CA THR A 76 -10.19 -10.30 -3.06
C THR A 76 -11.56 -10.81 -3.49
N TYR A 77 -11.99 -11.92 -2.87
CA TYR A 77 -13.27 -12.55 -3.20
C TYR A 77 -14.42 -12.04 -2.33
N TYR A 78 -14.07 -11.39 -1.21
CA TYR A 78 -15.05 -10.85 -0.27
C TYR A 78 -14.76 -9.38 -0.02
N LYS A 79 -15.80 -8.55 -0.07
CA LYS A 79 -15.70 -7.12 0.19
C LYS A 79 -16.24 -6.84 1.57
N PHE A 80 -15.34 -6.47 2.49
CA PHE A 80 -15.71 -6.24 3.88
C PHE A 80 -16.36 -4.88 4.11
N SER A 81 -16.07 -3.89 3.26
CA SER A 81 -16.67 -2.54 3.32
C SER A 81 -16.51 -1.88 4.69
N LEU A 82 -15.30 -1.99 5.28
CA LEU A 82 -15.04 -1.49 6.63
C LEU A 82 -14.91 0.03 6.70
N ILE A 83 -14.51 0.68 5.61
CA ILE A 83 -14.38 2.14 5.56
C ILE A 83 -15.63 2.70 4.89
N THR A 84 -16.30 3.61 5.58
CA THR A 84 -17.54 4.23 5.08
C THR A 84 -17.33 5.64 4.56
N ALA A 85 -16.29 6.35 5.04
CA ALA A 85 -16.02 7.73 4.64
C ALA A 85 -15.64 7.86 3.17
N ASP A 86 -14.89 6.90 2.64
CA ASP A 86 -14.55 6.81 1.23
C ASP A 86 -14.51 5.34 0.83
N TYR A 87 -15.51 4.91 0.08
CA TYR A 87 -15.65 3.50 -0.30
C TYR A 87 -14.45 3.00 -1.11
N ASP A 88 -13.82 3.89 -1.88
CA ASP A 88 -12.70 3.52 -2.75
C ASP A 88 -11.47 3.07 -1.96
N ASP A 89 -11.34 3.48 -0.69
CA ASP A 89 -10.24 3.05 0.18
C ASP A 89 -10.34 1.58 0.57
N ASN A 90 -11.50 0.97 0.44
CA ASN A 90 -11.70 -0.43 0.84
C ASN A 90 -10.89 -1.43 0.04
N LYS A 91 -10.44 -1.09 -1.17
CA LYS A 91 -9.58 -1.99 -1.94
C LYS A 91 -8.29 -2.31 -1.21
N PHE A 92 -7.74 -1.34 -0.48
CA PHE A 92 -6.52 -1.54 0.33
C PHE A 92 -6.80 -2.40 1.55
N VAL A 93 -7.94 -2.17 2.20
CA VAL A 93 -8.36 -2.95 3.37
C VAL A 93 -8.59 -4.42 2.99
N ASP A 94 -9.34 -4.64 1.92
CA ASP A 94 -9.63 -6.00 1.45
C ASP A 94 -8.35 -6.74 1.04
N CYS A 95 -7.42 -6.03 0.41
CA CYS A 95 -6.12 -6.59 0.07
C CYS A 95 -5.34 -6.99 1.33
N ALA A 96 -5.33 -6.12 2.34
CA ALA A 96 -4.62 -6.39 3.59
C ALA A 96 -5.18 -7.63 4.29
N ILE A 97 -6.50 -7.80 4.26
CA ILE A 97 -7.15 -8.98 4.86
C ILE A 97 -6.76 -10.22 4.07
N ALA A 98 -6.90 -10.20 2.75
CA ALA A 98 -6.61 -11.35 1.89
C ALA A 98 -5.14 -11.77 1.97
N ALA A 99 -4.24 -10.82 2.09
CA ALA A 99 -2.80 -11.07 2.16
C ALA A 99 -2.30 -11.31 3.59
N ASN A 100 -3.16 -11.18 4.59
CA ASN A 100 -2.77 -11.20 5.99
C ASN A 100 -1.63 -10.21 6.24
N ALA A 101 -1.81 -8.97 5.77
CA ALA A 101 -0.78 -7.95 5.87
C ALA A 101 -0.61 -7.47 7.31
N SER A 102 0.62 -7.12 7.66
CA SER A 102 0.91 -6.55 8.98
C SER A 102 0.36 -5.14 9.09
N TYR A 103 0.48 -4.35 8.03
CA TYR A 103 0.07 -2.95 8.04
C TYR A 103 -0.38 -2.48 6.67
N ILE A 104 -1.29 -1.50 6.68
CA ILE A 104 -1.51 -0.59 5.55
C ILE A 104 -0.75 0.69 5.88
N VAL A 105 0.12 1.13 4.99
CA VAL A 105 0.87 2.38 5.17
C VAL A 105 0.10 3.50 4.49
N THR A 106 -0.39 4.45 5.28
CA THR A 106 -1.23 5.53 4.79
C THR A 106 -1.22 6.71 5.74
N ASN A 107 -1.34 7.91 5.20
CA ASN A 107 -1.57 9.13 5.99
C ASN A 107 -3.03 9.57 5.94
N ASP A 108 -3.89 8.82 5.25
CA ASP A 108 -5.30 9.18 5.11
C ASP A 108 -6.06 8.87 6.40
N SER A 109 -6.71 9.89 6.97
CA SER A 109 -7.46 9.75 8.21
C SER A 109 -8.69 8.85 8.08
N HIS A 110 -9.18 8.58 6.87
CA HIS A 110 -10.29 7.65 6.67
C HIS A 110 -9.99 6.27 7.22
N PHE A 111 -8.73 5.85 7.23
CA PHE A 111 -8.32 4.55 7.76
C PHE A 111 -8.44 4.46 9.28
N ASN A 112 -8.63 5.59 9.98
CA ASN A 112 -8.87 5.57 11.43
C ASN A 112 -10.16 4.84 11.80
N GLU A 113 -11.10 4.69 10.88
CA GLU A 113 -12.30 3.88 11.12
C GLU A 113 -11.95 2.44 11.50
N LEU A 114 -10.82 1.94 11.03
CA LEU A 114 -10.39 0.57 11.32
C LEU A 114 -10.05 0.36 12.78
N ASP A 115 -9.68 1.41 13.49
CA ASP A 115 -9.29 1.32 14.90
C ASP A 115 -10.44 0.88 15.80
N LYS A 116 -11.69 1.10 15.37
CA LYS A 116 -12.89 0.76 16.11
C LYS A 116 -13.38 -0.66 15.83
N ILE A 117 -12.75 -1.36 14.89
CA ILE A 117 -13.20 -2.66 14.44
C ILE A 117 -12.31 -3.73 15.06
N GLY A 118 -12.92 -4.60 15.89
CA GLY A 118 -12.16 -5.65 16.57
C GLY A 118 -11.86 -6.85 15.68
N PHE A 119 -12.77 -7.15 14.73
CA PHE A 119 -12.60 -8.29 13.82
C PHE A 119 -13.35 -8.04 12.51
N PRO A 120 -12.71 -8.23 11.35
CA PRO A 120 -11.28 -8.55 11.21
C PRO A 120 -10.40 -7.36 11.60
N LYS A 121 -9.28 -7.66 12.26
CA LYS A 121 -8.37 -6.61 12.71
C LYS A 121 -7.42 -6.23 11.58
N VAL A 122 -7.43 -4.97 11.18
CA VAL A 122 -6.54 -4.44 10.16
C VAL A 122 -5.80 -3.25 10.75
N CYS A 123 -4.48 -3.32 10.74
CA CYS A 123 -3.62 -2.30 11.31
C CYS A 123 -3.13 -1.35 10.23
N HIS A 124 -3.01 -0.08 10.58
CA HIS A 124 -2.45 0.92 9.68
C HIS A 124 -1.44 1.79 10.42
N ILE A 125 -0.45 2.30 9.69
CA ILE A 125 0.56 3.20 10.23
C ILE A 125 0.83 4.32 9.23
N SER A 126 1.35 5.43 9.74
CA SER A 126 1.70 6.57 8.89
C SER A 126 2.92 6.27 8.03
N ILE A 127 3.08 7.06 6.97
CA ILE A 127 4.26 6.99 6.11
C ILE A 127 5.52 7.26 6.94
N GLU A 128 5.48 8.26 7.82
CA GLU A 128 6.63 8.60 8.66
C GLU A 128 7.05 7.46 9.57
N ASP A 129 6.09 6.82 10.24
CA ASP A 129 6.39 5.71 11.16
C ASP A 129 6.97 4.52 10.41
N PHE A 130 6.43 4.22 9.24
CA PHE A 130 6.95 3.11 8.42
C PHE A 130 8.37 3.41 7.93
N ARG A 131 8.61 4.65 7.51
CA ARG A 131 9.94 5.07 7.04
C ARG A 131 11.00 4.90 8.10
N GLN A 132 10.65 5.10 9.36
CA GLN A 132 11.59 4.96 10.48
C GLN A 132 11.74 3.53 10.96
N PHE A 133 11.09 2.57 10.31
CA PHE A 133 11.07 1.16 10.70
C PHE A 133 10.51 0.93 12.10
N VAL A 134 9.78 1.89 12.64
CA VAL A 134 9.07 1.73 13.89
C VAL A 134 7.72 1.12 13.55
N LEU A 135 7.61 -0.19 13.71
CA LEU A 135 6.38 -0.91 13.41
C LEU A 135 5.63 -1.14 14.72
N PRO A 136 4.63 -0.30 15.03
CA PRO A 136 3.91 -0.44 16.28
C PRO A 136 3.19 -1.79 16.37
N MET A 137 3.04 -2.27 17.58
CA MET A 137 2.21 -3.44 17.85
C MET A 137 0.75 -3.03 17.75
N CYS A 138 -0.01 -3.80 17.01
CA CYS A 138 -1.42 -3.55 16.85
C CYS A 138 -2.23 -4.26 17.91
#